data_2760be4f363a887f788386328e4db9c0
#
_entry.id   2760be4f363a887f788386328e4db9c0
#
_cell.length_a   1.000
_cell.length_b   1.000
_cell.length_c   1.000
_cell.angle_alpha   90.00
_cell.angle_beta   90.00
_cell.angle_gamma   90.00
#
_symmetry.space_group_name_H-M   'P 1'
#
loop_
_entity.id
_entity.type
_entity.pdbx_description
1 polymer ?
#
loop_
_entity_poly.entity_id
_entity_poly.type
_entity_poly.pdbx_seq_one_letter_code
_entity_poly.pdbx_strand_id
1 'polypeptide(L)'
;MDKKIIRAKIDLMLTNPFWGSLITRLELRDFDENTFATNGKYLYVPDAKYYKDWTFQELIGVLAHETFHCAAGHIFRKHNKDEMKWNVASDFATNTILKENRFSLPKGTLYDEQYIGMTAEKIYNLLPDPIKIEIPIDLIDPGKGQGPKKKRSKDGSGNNKKEISIEPIVDPKELEQEWKESVVFAARIAKGRGRLPNGLEEYISSELFSKVPWEQILYRYLQIAKGTTDFTAYPFDRRHIYREVYLPSMQGESIELVCGIDTSGSISKEDLERYFSELRGICLAFGGNYTIHLFECDAKVQQDNIITEDTDIPKIATGRGGTDFRPVFEKVEEYNLQSLPIVFFTDLDGEFPDDYLGDGVFWVVRESQLRYKSNDIVPFGKIIKIENE
;
A
#
# COMPACT_ATOMS: atom_id res chain seq x y z
N MET A 1 -21.56 24.10 -6.17
CA MET A 1 -20.86 23.03 -6.95
C MET A 1 -21.19 23.13 -8.43
N ASP A 2 -20.19 23.20 -9.31
CA ASP A 2 -20.36 23.34 -10.77
C ASP A 2 -20.91 22.07 -11.41
N LYS A 3 -21.90 22.22 -12.30
CA LYS A 3 -22.51 21.10 -13.05
C LYS A 3 -21.51 20.37 -13.97
N LYS A 4 -20.49 21.09 -14.48
CA LYS A 4 -19.44 20.50 -15.31
C LYS A 4 -18.62 19.46 -14.52
N ILE A 5 -18.31 19.75 -13.25
CA ILE A 5 -17.54 18.84 -12.38
C ILE A 5 -18.38 17.61 -12.03
N ILE A 6 -19.64 17.77 -11.70
CA ILE A 6 -20.54 16.63 -11.44
C ILE A 6 -20.61 15.73 -12.67
N ARG A 7 -20.76 16.31 -13.87
CA ARG A 7 -20.80 15.56 -15.12
C ARG A 7 -19.47 14.84 -15.40
N ALA A 8 -18.33 15.51 -15.16
CA ALA A 8 -17.01 14.90 -15.33
C ALA A 8 -16.80 13.72 -14.37
N LYS A 9 -17.23 13.85 -13.10
CA LYS A 9 -17.21 12.74 -12.14
C LYS A 9 -18.06 11.56 -12.62
N ILE A 10 -19.27 11.80 -13.11
CA ILE A 10 -20.16 10.75 -13.64
C ILE A 10 -19.52 10.07 -14.86
N ASP A 11 -18.93 10.84 -15.78
CA ASP A 11 -18.27 10.30 -16.96
C ASP A 11 -17.10 9.40 -16.58
N LEU A 12 -16.25 9.84 -15.65
CA LEU A 12 -15.14 9.03 -15.11
C LEU A 12 -15.64 7.71 -14.50
N MET A 13 -16.77 7.74 -13.76
CA MET A 13 -17.39 6.55 -13.18
C MET A 13 -17.87 5.55 -14.25
N LEU A 14 -18.37 6.04 -15.37
CA LEU A 14 -18.94 5.21 -16.43
C LEU A 14 -17.89 4.65 -17.39
N THR A 15 -16.82 5.43 -17.66
CA THR A 15 -15.86 5.12 -18.72
C THR A 15 -14.59 4.44 -18.22
N ASN A 16 -14.20 4.66 -16.97
CA ASN A 16 -12.95 4.18 -16.38
C ASN A 16 -13.20 3.33 -15.13
N PRO A 17 -13.29 1.99 -15.24
CA PRO A 17 -13.71 1.13 -14.14
C PRO A 17 -12.88 1.28 -12.86
N PHE A 18 -11.56 1.45 -12.98
CA PHE A 18 -10.66 1.62 -11.84
C PHE A 18 -10.90 2.97 -11.14
N TRP A 19 -10.63 4.09 -11.83
CA TRP A 19 -10.82 5.43 -11.27
C TRP A 19 -12.26 5.73 -10.93
N GLY A 20 -13.19 5.23 -11.75
CA GLY A 20 -14.62 5.39 -11.52
C GLY A 20 -15.10 4.74 -10.23
N SER A 21 -14.57 3.57 -9.89
CA SER A 21 -14.88 2.92 -8.61
C SER A 21 -14.32 3.73 -7.43
N LEU A 22 -13.11 4.25 -7.55
CA LEU A 22 -12.42 4.96 -6.47
C LEU A 22 -12.99 6.35 -6.23
N ILE A 23 -13.32 7.12 -7.28
CA ILE A 23 -13.86 8.49 -7.14
C ILE A 23 -15.22 8.53 -6.44
N THR A 24 -15.96 7.42 -6.38
CA THR A 24 -17.21 7.34 -5.63
C THR A 24 -17.03 7.61 -4.14
N ARG A 25 -15.84 7.34 -3.60
CA ARG A 25 -15.51 7.55 -2.20
C ARG A 25 -15.29 9.03 -1.83
N LEU A 26 -14.97 9.86 -2.81
CA LEU A 26 -14.68 11.27 -2.60
C LEU A 26 -15.95 12.11 -2.71
N GLU A 27 -16.29 12.82 -1.65
CA GLU A 27 -17.32 13.84 -1.68
C GLU A 27 -16.78 15.14 -2.27
N LEU A 28 -17.53 15.76 -3.20
CA LEU A 28 -17.13 17.03 -3.78
C LEU A 28 -17.44 18.18 -2.81
N ARG A 29 -16.46 19.07 -2.57
CA ARG A 29 -16.62 20.29 -1.78
C ARG A 29 -16.06 21.50 -2.49
N ASP A 30 -16.72 22.66 -2.34
CA ASP A 30 -16.17 23.92 -2.82
C ASP A 30 -14.94 24.32 -2.01
N PHE A 31 -13.93 24.89 -2.67
CA PHE A 31 -12.65 25.25 -2.10
C PHE A 31 -12.29 26.70 -2.36
N ASP A 32 -11.79 27.41 -1.36
CA ASP A 32 -11.47 28.84 -1.47
C ASP A 32 -10.07 29.10 -2.09
N GLU A 33 -9.27 28.06 -2.26
CA GLU A 33 -7.96 28.14 -2.91
C GLU A 33 -8.08 28.02 -4.45
N ASN A 34 -6.96 28.16 -5.16
CA ASN A 34 -6.92 28.25 -6.63
C ASN A 34 -6.60 26.92 -7.33
N THR A 35 -6.64 25.81 -6.61
CA THR A 35 -6.34 24.46 -7.11
C THR A 35 -7.37 23.44 -6.65
N PHE A 36 -7.44 22.32 -7.36
CA PHE A 36 -8.08 21.11 -6.84
C PHE A 36 -7.21 20.54 -5.73
N ALA A 37 -7.80 19.81 -4.80
CA ALA A 37 -7.06 19.16 -3.73
C ALA A 37 -7.87 18.00 -3.14
N THR A 38 -7.19 17.11 -2.40
CA THR A 38 -7.86 16.03 -1.70
C THR A 38 -7.26 15.79 -0.30
N ASN A 39 -8.11 15.28 0.61
CA ASN A 39 -7.69 14.79 1.92
C ASN A 39 -8.09 13.32 2.15
N GLY A 40 -8.44 12.61 1.08
CA GLY A 40 -8.89 11.22 1.14
C GLY A 40 -10.37 11.01 1.43
N LYS A 41 -11.08 12.01 1.94
CA LYS A 41 -12.54 12.00 2.15
C LYS A 41 -13.24 12.95 1.20
N TYR A 42 -12.66 14.11 0.98
CA TYR A 42 -13.20 15.17 0.16
C TYR A 42 -12.29 15.44 -1.04
N LEU A 43 -12.91 15.71 -2.19
CA LEU A 43 -12.28 16.31 -3.34
C LEU A 43 -12.72 17.77 -3.36
N TYR A 44 -11.78 18.65 -3.11
CA TYR A 44 -11.97 20.08 -3.06
C TYR A 44 -11.90 20.69 -4.46
N VAL A 45 -12.89 21.48 -4.81
CA VAL A 45 -13.06 22.08 -6.14
C VAL A 45 -12.93 23.60 -6.04
N PRO A 46 -11.96 24.21 -6.73
CA PRO A 46 -11.79 25.67 -6.72
C PRO A 46 -12.95 26.39 -7.41
N ASP A 47 -12.95 27.73 -7.32
CA ASP A 47 -13.89 28.56 -8.08
C ASP A 47 -13.74 28.29 -9.60
N ALA A 48 -14.86 28.25 -10.32
CA ALA A 48 -14.93 27.93 -11.76
C ALA A 48 -14.04 28.83 -12.64
N LYS A 49 -13.66 30.02 -12.18
CA LYS A 49 -12.74 30.92 -12.89
C LYS A 49 -11.34 30.31 -13.11
N TYR A 50 -10.89 29.36 -12.25
CA TYR A 50 -9.57 28.74 -12.34
C TYR A 50 -9.48 27.62 -13.37
N TYR A 51 -10.63 27.01 -13.76
CA TYR A 51 -10.70 25.94 -14.76
C TYR A 51 -11.67 26.23 -15.92
N LYS A 52 -12.08 27.48 -16.10
CA LYS A 52 -13.04 27.89 -17.15
C LYS A 52 -12.57 27.54 -18.57
N ASP A 53 -11.25 27.62 -18.80
CA ASP A 53 -10.60 27.40 -20.10
C ASP A 53 -10.22 25.93 -20.32
N TRP A 54 -10.45 25.05 -19.34
CA TRP A 54 -10.15 23.62 -19.46
C TRP A 54 -11.24 22.91 -20.27
N THR A 55 -10.77 21.96 -21.09
CA THR A 55 -11.66 21.05 -21.79
C THR A 55 -12.34 20.09 -20.82
N PHE A 56 -13.42 19.45 -21.26
CA PHE A 56 -14.11 18.46 -20.43
C PHE A 56 -13.21 17.25 -20.12
N GLN A 57 -12.34 16.85 -21.06
CA GLN A 57 -11.39 15.75 -20.86
C GLN A 57 -10.29 16.11 -19.84
N GLU A 58 -9.82 17.36 -19.84
CA GLU A 58 -8.88 17.84 -18.84
C GLU A 58 -9.50 17.86 -17.42
N LEU A 59 -10.79 18.21 -17.30
CA LEU A 59 -11.51 18.12 -16.02
C LEU A 59 -11.58 16.66 -15.52
N ILE A 60 -11.85 15.70 -16.41
CA ILE A 60 -11.84 14.27 -16.07
C ILE A 60 -10.43 13.86 -15.63
N GLY A 61 -9.40 14.32 -16.32
CA GLY A 61 -8.01 14.04 -15.98
C GLY A 61 -7.61 14.54 -14.60
N VAL A 62 -8.04 15.76 -14.24
CA VAL A 62 -7.77 16.31 -12.91
C VAL A 62 -8.54 15.58 -11.81
N LEU A 63 -9.80 15.19 -12.05
CA LEU A 63 -10.53 14.36 -11.07
C LEU A 63 -9.88 13.00 -10.89
N ALA A 64 -9.33 12.40 -11.96
CA ALA A 64 -8.56 11.17 -11.88
C ALA A 64 -7.25 11.36 -11.11
N HIS A 65 -6.59 12.52 -11.25
CA HIS A 65 -5.37 12.90 -10.54
C HIS A 65 -5.60 12.94 -9.02
N GLU A 66 -6.58 13.70 -8.56
CA GLU A 66 -6.92 13.77 -7.13
C GLU A 66 -7.31 12.41 -6.55
N THR A 67 -8.04 11.61 -7.34
CA THR A 67 -8.41 10.26 -6.95
C THR A 67 -7.19 9.36 -6.82
N PHE A 68 -6.21 9.52 -7.71
CA PHE A 68 -5.00 8.70 -7.69
C PHE A 68 -4.07 9.05 -6.53
N HIS A 69 -4.01 10.29 -6.08
CA HIS A 69 -3.28 10.65 -4.86
C HIS A 69 -3.78 9.85 -3.65
N CYS A 70 -5.08 9.66 -3.53
CA CYS A 70 -5.64 8.82 -2.47
C CYS A 70 -5.34 7.34 -2.69
N ALA A 71 -5.51 6.85 -3.93
CA ALA A 71 -5.27 5.45 -4.29
C ALA A 71 -3.81 5.04 -4.11
N ALA A 72 -2.88 5.92 -4.46
CA ALA A 72 -1.44 5.71 -4.25
C ALA A 72 -1.00 5.97 -2.80
N GLY A 73 -1.89 6.43 -1.93
CA GLY A 73 -1.60 6.72 -0.54
C GLY A 73 -0.68 7.94 -0.33
N HIS A 74 -0.52 8.84 -1.30
CA HIS A 74 0.39 10.00 -1.20
C HIS A 74 0.07 10.89 -0.01
N ILE A 75 -1.22 11.04 0.33
CA ILE A 75 -1.70 11.82 1.48
C ILE A 75 -1.30 11.21 2.83
N PHE A 76 -1.05 9.89 2.88
CA PHE A 76 -0.68 9.16 4.10
C PHE A 76 0.83 8.99 4.25
N ARG A 77 1.58 8.94 3.12
CA ARG A 77 3.02 8.62 3.06
C ARG A 77 3.95 9.84 3.11
N LYS A 78 3.41 11.04 3.38
CA LYS A 78 4.21 12.25 3.52
C LYS A 78 5.20 12.17 4.69
N HIS A 79 4.76 11.66 5.84
CA HIS A 79 5.54 11.58 7.08
C HIS A 79 6.33 12.88 7.36
N ASN A 80 7.63 12.77 7.58
CA ASN A 80 8.54 13.88 7.89
C ASN A 80 9.17 14.53 6.64
N LYS A 81 8.65 14.25 5.44
CA LYS A 81 9.17 14.82 4.18
C LYS A 81 8.80 16.30 4.04
N ASP A 82 9.64 17.04 3.31
CA ASP A 82 9.31 18.43 2.92
C ASP A 82 8.02 18.44 2.11
N GLU A 83 7.09 19.31 2.49
CA GLU A 83 5.73 19.35 1.95
C GLU A 83 5.69 19.67 0.46
N MET A 84 6.39 20.71 0.05
CA MET A 84 6.42 21.13 -1.35
C MET A 84 7.13 20.10 -2.23
N LYS A 85 8.27 19.60 -1.75
CA LYS A 85 9.03 18.57 -2.48
C LYS A 85 8.28 17.27 -2.62
N TRP A 86 7.53 16.86 -1.57
CA TRP A 86 6.66 15.69 -1.61
C TRP A 86 5.49 15.87 -2.57
N ASN A 87 4.83 17.03 -2.55
CA ASN A 87 3.75 17.36 -3.45
C ASN A 87 4.22 17.27 -4.92
N VAL A 88 5.34 17.92 -5.25
CA VAL A 88 5.93 17.86 -6.60
C VAL A 88 6.29 16.43 -7.02
N ALA A 89 6.88 15.65 -6.13
CA ALA A 89 7.25 14.26 -6.42
C ALA A 89 6.01 13.39 -6.66
N SER A 90 4.96 13.56 -5.86
CA SER A 90 3.69 12.85 -5.98
C SER A 90 2.96 13.21 -7.27
N ASP A 91 3.03 14.47 -7.70
CA ASP A 91 2.46 14.94 -8.96
C ASP A 91 3.16 14.33 -10.16
N PHE A 92 4.49 14.32 -10.20
CA PHE A 92 5.22 13.64 -11.26
C PHE A 92 4.84 12.17 -11.36
N ALA A 93 4.78 11.46 -10.23
CA ALA A 93 4.39 10.05 -10.20
C ALA A 93 2.95 9.85 -10.72
N THR A 94 2.00 10.65 -10.24
CA THR A 94 0.59 10.59 -10.63
C THR A 94 0.41 10.90 -12.11
N ASN A 95 1.01 11.99 -12.59
CA ASN A 95 0.83 12.45 -13.97
C ASN A 95 1.45 11.52 -15.01
N THR A 96 2.56 10.84 -14.68
CA THR A 96 3.12 9.80 -15.56
C THR A 96 2.12 8.65 -15.75
N ILE A 97 1.53 8.14 -14.69
CA ILE A 97 0.52 7.08 -14.76
C ILE A 97 -0.71 7.53 -15.53
N LEU A 98 -1.19 8.74 -15.29
CA LEU A 98 -2.36 9.27 -16.02
C LEU A 98 -2.08 9.41 -17.53
N LYS A 99 -0.89 9.87 -17.93
CA LYS A 99 -0.48 9.96 -19.33
C LYS A 99 -0.39 8.59 -20.00
N GLU A 100 0.19 7.59 -19.33
CA GLU A 100 0.25 6.21 -19.84
C GLU A 100 -1.16 5.63 -20.05
N ASN A 101 -2.13 6.07 -19.25
CA ASN A 101 -3.54 5.69 -19.35
C ASN A 101 -4.38 6.65 -20.20
N ARG A 102 -3.73 7.51 -21.00
CA ARG A 102 -4.33 8.39 -22.02
C ARG A 102 -5.28 9.45 -21.45
N PHE A 103 -5.12 9.84 -20.20
CA PHE A 103 -5.83 11.00 -19.68
C PHE A 103 -5.27 12.30 -20.26
N SER A 104 -6.16 13.23 -20.55
CA SER A 104 -5.80 14.61 -20.89
C SER A 104 -5.58 15.40 -19.61
N LEU A 105 -4.45 16.09 -19.53
CA LEU A 105 -4.12 16.94 -18.39
C LEU A 105 -3.98 18.39 -18.85
N PRO A 106 -4.32 19.38 -17.99
CA PRO A 106 -4.19 20.79 -18.32
C PRO A 106 -2.76 21.19 -18.67
N LYS A 107 -2.59 22.27 -19.39
CA LYS A 107 -1.26 22.83 -19.71
C LYS A 107 -0.55 23.26 -18.43
N GLY A 108 0.74 22.96 -18.34
CA GLY A 108 1.57 23.29 -17.18
C GLY A 108 1.57 22.22 -16.08
N THR A 109 0.85 21.12 -16.27
CA THR A 109 0.93 19.96 -15.36
C THR A 109 2.35 19.39 -15.34
N LEU A 110 2.87 19.06 -14.18
CA LEU A 110 4.20 18.46 -14.01
C LEU A 110 4.24 17.08 -14.68
N TYR A 111 5.09 16.94 -15.68
CA TYR A 111 5.30 15.69 -16.39
C TYR A 111 6.72 15.64 -16.95
N ASP A 112 7.40 14.51 -16.74
CA ASP A 112 8.70 14.24 -17.34
C ASP A 112 8.83 12.73 -17.55
N GLU A 113 9.23 12.35 -18.77
CA GLU A 113 9.36 10.93 -19.15
C GLU A 113 10.44 10.18 -18.33
N GLN A 114 11.42 10.89 -17.77
CA GLN A 114 12.45 10.28 -16.92
C GLN A 114 11.87 9.63 -15.65
N TYR A 115 10.66 10.02 -15.23
CA TYR A 115 10.00 9.52 -14.03
C TYR A 115 9.00 8.38 -14.30
N ILE A 116 8.88 7.90 -15.54
CA ILE A 116 8.00 6.77 -15.88
C ILE A 116 8.42 5.54 -15.08
N GLY A 117 7.45 4.87 -14.43
CA GLY A 117 7.67 3.69 -13.59
C GLY A 117 8.37 3.97 -12.25
N MET A 118 8.48 5.25 -11.84
CA MET A 118 9.05 5.61 -10.54
C MET A 118 7.96 5.91 -9.51
N THR A 119 8.19 5.49 -8.27
CA THR A 119 7.34 5.88 -7.13
C THR A 119 7.62 7.32 -6.71
N ALA A 120 6.68 7.92 -5.97
CA ALA A 120 6.85 9.27 -5.45
C ALA A 120 8.11 9.40 -4.57
N GLU A 121 8.46 8.36 -3.79
CA GLU A 121 9.67 8.34 -2.96
C GLU A 121 10.95 8.39 -3.78
N LYS A 122 11.01 7.63 -4.87
CA LYS A 122 12.18 7.68 -5.77
C LYS A 122 12.34 9.05 -6.40
N ILE A 123 11.25 9.62 -6.89
CA ILE A 123 11.25 10.97 -7.47
C ILE A 123 11.65 12.00 -6.42
N TYR A 124 11.11 11.92 -5.19
CA TYR A 124 11.46 12.80 -4.09
C TYR A 124 12.97 12.81 -3.82
N ASN A 125 13.61 11.65 -3.83
CA ASN A 125 15.05 11.53 -3.60
C ASN A 125 15.90 12.04 -4.78
N LEU A 126 15.35 12.05 -6.00
CA LEU A 126 16.02 12.58 -7.19
C LEU A 126 15.87 14.10 -7.35
N LEU A 127 14.81 14.68 -6.80
CA LEU A 127 14.56 16.11 -6.88
C LEU A 127 15.61 16.89 -6.09
N PRO A 128 16.07 18.07 -6.62
CA PRO A 128 17.06 18.92 -5.94
C PRO A 128 16.53 19.46 -4.62
N ASP A 129 17.46 19.79 -3.73
CA ASP A 129 17.18 20.43 -2.44
C ASP A 129 17.98 21.73 -2.30
N PRO A 130 17.36 22.91 -2.12
CA PRO A 130 15.91 23.13 -2.13
C PRO A 130 15.29 23.01 -3.52
N ILE A 131 14.01 22.62 -3.54
CA ILE A 131 13.27 22.57 -4.79
C ILE A 131 12.97 23.98 -5.31
N LYS A 132 13.09 24.18 -6.65
CA LYS A 132 12.82 25.47 -7.30
C LYS A 132 11.45 25.54 -7.97
N ILE A 133 10.70 24.45 -7.91
CA ILE A 133 9.35 24.34 -8.48
C ILE A 133 8.35 24.75 -7.39
N GLU A 134 7.53 25.74 -7.69
CA GLU A 134 6.43 26.16 -6.83
C GLU A 134 5.11 25.84 -7.55
N ILE A 135 4.31 24.97 -6.96
CA ILE A 135 2.96 24.62 -7.40
C ILE A 135 2.00 24.76 -6.21
N PRO A 136 0.72 24.96 -6.43
CA PRO A 136 -0.27 24.88 -5.38
C PRO A 136 -0.23 23.48 -4.73
N ILE A 137 -0.37 23.42 -3.41
CA ILE A 137 -0.42 22.16 -2.67
C ILE A 137 -1.84 21.59 -2.81
N ASP A 138 -1.94 20.37 -3.31
CA ASP A 138 -3.18 19.62 -3.52
C ASP A 138 -3.35 18.45 -2.53
N LEU A 139 -2.29 18.07 -1.81
CA LEU A 139 -2.33 17.06 -0.76
C LEU A 139 -2.65 17.69 0.60
N ILE A 140 -3.88 17.52 1.07
CA ILE A 140 -4.32 18.01 2.38
C ILE A 140 -4.21 16.88 3.40
N ASP A 141 -3.58 17.17 4.55
CA ASP A 141 -3.45 16.24 5.66
C ASP A 141 -4.84 15.80 6.17
N PRO A 142 -5.15 14.49 6.17
CA PRO A 142 -6.45 13.97 6.63
C PRO A 142 -6.79 14.34 8.09
N GLY A 143 -5.76 14.48 8.94
CA GLY A 143 -5.90 14.84 10.36
C GLY A 143 -6.07 16.33 10.61
N LYS A 144 -5.79 17.19 9.63
CA LYS A 144 -5.95 18.64 9.73
C LYS A 144 -7.22 19.06 9.00
N GLY A 145 -8.36 19.06 9.68
CA GLY A 145 -9.61 19.59 9.15
C GLY A 145 -9.46 21.06 8.74
N GLN A 146 -9.15 21.32 7.47
CA GLN A 146 -9.39 22.64 6.88
C GLN A 146 -10.83 22.68 6.38
N GLY A 147 -11.76 22.90 7.29
CA GLY A 147 -13.09 23.29 6.92
C GLY A 147 -13.05 24.67 6.23
N PRO A 148 -13.99 24.96 5.29
CA PRO A 148 -14.03 26.24 4.61
C PRO A 148 -14.03 27.37 5.63
N LYS A 149 -13.08 28.32 5.51
CA LYS A 149 -13.06 29.54 6.31
C LYS A 149 -14.35 30.31 5.99
N LYS A 150 -15.37 30.21 6.84
CA LYS A 150 -16.60 30.98 6.68
C LYS A 150 -16.23 32.46 6.59
N LYS A 151 -16.55 33.11 5.46
CA LYS A 151 -16.53 34.57 5.34
C LYS A 151 -17.32 35.15 6.51
N ARG A 152 -16.68 35.99 7.31
CA ARG A 152 -17.36 36.77 8.33
C ARG A 152 -18.39 37.69 7.64
N SER A 153 -19.67 37.33 7.59
CA SER A 153 -20.74 38.28 7.41
C SER A 153 -20.85 39.06 8.71
N LYS A 154 -20.56 40.35 8.65
CA LYS A 154 -20.89 41.30 9.71
C LYS A 154 -22.40 41.50 9.71
N ASP A 155 -23.10 40.77 10.56
CA ASP A 155 -24.44 41.20 10.94
C ASP A 155 -24.29 42.31 11.99
N GLY A 156 -25.03 43.39 11.79
CA GLY A 156 -24.98 44.60 12.62
C GLY A 156 -25.50 44.47 14.04
N SER A 157 -25.47 43.27 14.63
CA SER A 157 -25.83 43.02 16.02
C SER A 157 -24.72 42.17 16.67
N GLY A 158 -24.02 42.74 17.63
CA GLY A 158 -22.76 42.28 18.23
C GLY A 158 -22.80 40.99 19.06
N ASN A 159 -23.41 39.92 18.58
CA ASN A 159 -23.38 38.61 19.24
C ASN A 159 -22.66 37.59 18.36
N ASN A 160 -21.41 37.30 18.70
CA ASN A 160 -20.59 36.20 18.16
C ASN A 160 -21.16 34.83 18.55
N LYS A 161 -22.08 34.28 17.82
CA LYS A 161 -22.35 32.84 17.84
C LYS A 161 -21.30 32.16 16.94
N LYS A 162 -20.24 31.64 17.53
CA LYS A 162 -19.35 30.63 16.94
C LYS A 162 -20.15 29.34 16.76
N GLU A 163 -20.72 29.09 15.60
CA GLU A 163 -21.01 27.73 15.18
C GLU A 163 -19.70 27.09 14.78
N ILE A 164 -19.10 26.33 15.69
CA ILE A 164 -18.00 25.44 15.40
C ILE A 164 -18.65 24.22 14.76
N SER A 165 -18.62 24.13 13.43
CA SER A 165 -18.87 22.86 12.76
C SER A 165 -17.66 21.96 13.03
N ILE A 166 -17.76 21.14 14.05
CA ILE A 166 -16.80 20.06 14.32
C ILE A 166 -17.07 19.05 13.20
N GLU A 167 -16.21 19.04 12.18
CA GLU A 167 -16.17 17.91 11.23
C GLU A 167 -15.74 16.68 12.01
N PRO A 168 -16.37 15.51 11.78
CA PRO A 168 -15.90 14.28 12.42
C PRO A 168 -14.43 14.07 12.05
N ILE A 169 -13.59 13.94 13.08
CA ILE A 169 -12.18 13.59 12.91
C ILE A 169 -12.18 12.18 12.33
N VAL A 170 -11.78 12.05 11.06
CA VAL A 170 -11.52 10.75 10.45
C VAL A 170 -10.14 10.32 10.93
N ASP A 171 -10.03 9.14 11.54
CA ASP A 171 -8.73 8.58 11.88
C ASP A 171 -7.93 8.37 10.58
N PRO A 172 -6.76 9.00 10.41
CA PRO A 172 -5.97 8.85 9.20
C PRO A 172 -5.59 7.40 8.90
N LYS A 173 -5.37 6.57 9.92
CA LYS A 173 -5.05 5.15 9.75
C LYS A 173 -6.25 4.34 9.25
N GLU A 174 -7.44 4.62 9.78
CA GLU A 174 -8.68 3.99 9.33
C GLU A 174 -8.99 4.36 7.87
N LEU A 175 -8.83 5.65 7.54
CA LEU A 175 -9.02 6.15 6.18
C LEU A 175 -8.02 5.53 5.20
N GLU A 176 -6.75 5.39 5.58
CA GLU A 176 -5.73 4.72 4.78
C GLU A 176 -6.09 3.26 4.50
N GLN A 177 -6.51 2.53 5.53
CA GLN A 177 -6.92 1.14 5.37
C GLN A 177 -8.13 1.00 4.45
N GLU A 178 -9.12 1.88 4.58
CA GLU A 178 -10.28 1.91 3.68
C GLU A 178 -9.88 2.17 2.22
N TRP A 179 -8.89 3.04 1.98
CA TRP A 179 -8.37 3.28 0.64
C TRP A 179 -7.65 2.07 0.07
N LYS A 180 -6.80 1.38 0.85
CA LYS A 180 -6.14 0.14 0.44
C LYS A 180 -7.15 -0.91 -0.02
N GLU A 181 -8.18 -1.17 0.79
CA GLU A 181 -9.26 -2.12 0.45
C GLU A 181 -10.01 -1.71 -0.83
N SER A 182 -10.24 -0.42 -1.01
CA SER A 182 -10.95 0.11 -2.17
C SER A 182 -10.13 0.01 -3.46
N VAL A 183 -8.82 0.21 -3.38
CA VAL A 183 -7.89 0.02 -4.51
C VAL A 183 -7.90 -1.43 -4.97
N VAL A 184 -7.82 -2.38 -4.03
CA VAL A 184 -7.91 -3.81 -4.32
C VAL A 184 -9.24 -4.15 -5.01
N PHE A 185 -10.34 -3.64 -4.50
CA PHE A 185 -11.67 -3.86 -5.08
C PHE A 185 -11.79 -3.25 -6.49
N ALA A 186 -11.35 -2.00 -6.67
CA ALA A 186 -11.39 -1.30 -7.94
C ALA A 186 -10.54 -2.01 -9.01
N ALA A 187 -9.37 -2.53 -8.63
CA ALA A 187 -8.50 -3.26 -9.53
C ALA A 187 -9.10 -4.60 -9.95
N ARG A 188 -9.77 -5.35 -9.05
CA ARG A 188 -10.50 -6.57 -9.39
C ARG A 188 -11.61 -6.29 -10.42
N ILE A 189 -12.38 -5.21 -10.22
CA ILE A 189 -13.41 -4.79 -11.18
C ILE A 189 -12.78 -4.46 -12.54
N ALA A 190 -11.69 -3.70 -12.54
CA ALA A 190 -11.00 -3.29 -13.77
C ALA A 190 -10.38 -4.49 -14.51
N LYS A 191 -9.73 -5.41 -13.80
CA LYS A 191 -9.18 -6.66 -14.34
C LYS A 191 -10.29 -7.52 -14.95
N GLY A 192 -11.41 -7.70 -14.26
CA GLY A 192 -12.57 -8.45 -14.77
C GLY A 192 -13.19 -7.87 -16.04
N ARG A 193 -12.96 -6.56 -16.31
CA ARG A 193 -13.37 -5.88 -17.55
C ARG A 193 -12.25 -5.76 -18.58
N GLY A 194 -11.08 -6.39 -18.35
CA GLY A 194 -9.91 -6.29 -19.24
C GLY A 194 -9.36 -4.86 -19.38
N ARG A 195 -9.54 -4.02 -18.36
CA ARG A 195 -9.19 -2.58 -18.39
C ARG A 195 -8.39 -2.18 -17.15
N LEU A 196 -7.48 -3.02 -16.68
CA LEU A 196 -6.55 -2.63 -15.63
C LEU A 196 -5.61 -1.55 -16.21
N PRO A 197 -5.45 -0.41 -15.53
CA PRO A 197 -4.60 0.66 -16.04
C PRO A 197 -3.12 0.26 -16.09
N ASN A 198 -2.42 0.73 -17.13
CA ASN A 198 -0.97 0.53 -17.29
C ASN A 198 -0.20 1.22 -16.16
N GLY A 199 0.92 0.65 -15.75
CA GLY A 199 1.77 1.20 -14.69
C GLY A 199 1.23 1.00 -13.27
N LEU A 200 -0.02 0.60 -13.13
CA LEU A 200 -0.64 0.33 -11.83
C LEU A 200 -0.31 -1.05 -11.27
N GLU A 201 0.14 -1.97 -12.10
CA GLU A 201 0.50 -3.32 -11.66
C GLU A 201 1.57 -3.31 -10.56
N GLU A 202 2.52 -2.38 -10.63
CA GLU A 202 3.53 -2.21 -9.57
C GLU A 202 2.96 -1.66 -8.26
N TYR A 203 1.94 -0.79 -8.32
CA TYR A 203 1.27 -0.26 -7.12
C TYR A 203 0.26 -1.21 -6.53
N ILE A 204 -0.42 -1.98 -7.38
CA ILE A 204 -1.55 -2.81 -7.00
C ILE A 204 -1.12 -4.28 -6.83
N SER A 205 -0.05 -4.71 -7.49
CA SER A 205 0.43 -6.10 -7.43
C SER A 205 0.75 -6.57 -6.02
N SER A 206 1.29 -5.68 -5.18
CA SER A 206 1.57 -6.00 -3.79
C SER A 206 0.31 -6.25 -2.94
N GLU A 207 -0.82 -5.61 -3.27
CA GLU A 207 -2.06 -5.70 -2.49
C GLU A 207 -3.07 -6.71 -3.07
N LEU A 208 -3.02 -6.91 -4.40
CA LEU A 208 -3.97 -7.79 -5.12
C LEU A 208 -3.56 -9.25 -5.16
N PHE A 209 -2.28 -9.55 -5.07
CA PHE A 209 -1.77 -10.89 -5.37
C PHE A 209 -1.31 -11.69 -4.16
N SER A 210 -1.34 -11.14 -2.93
CA SER A 210 -1.25 -11.98 -1.74
C SER A 210 -2.54 -12.81 -1.65
N LYS A 211 -2.43 -14.10 -2.01
CA LYS A 211 -3.54 -15.06 -1.92
C LYS A 211 -3.61 -15.73 -0.56
N VAL A 212 -2.57 -15.60 0.23
CA VAL A 212 -2.44 -16.21 1.53
C VAL A 212 -2.98 -15.26 2.61
N PRO A 213 -3.88 -15.72 3.48
CA PRO A 213 -4.39 -14.90 4.58
C PRO A 213 -3.36 -14.82 5.74
N TRP A 214 -2.26 -14.11 5.50
CA TRP A 214 -1.11 -14.00 6.39
C TRP A 214 -1.46 -13.54 7.79
N GLU A 215 -2.39 -12.56 7.90
CA GLU A 215 -2.87 -12.07 9.18
C GLU A 215 -3.42 -13.22 10.03
N GLN A 216 -4.22 -14.10 9.45
CA GLN A 216 -4.82 -15.23 10.17
C GLN A 216 -3.78 -16.31 10.53
N ILE A 217 -2.83 -16.58 9.62
CA ILE A 217 -1.81 -17.62 9.82
C ILE A 217 -0.82 -17.20 10.90
N LEU A 218 -0.24 -16.01 10.76
CA LEU A 218 0.76 -15.51 11.69
C LEU A 218 0.12 -15.11 13.03
N TYR A 219 -1.10 -14.58 13.03
CA TYR A 219 -1.85 -14.29 14.26
C TYR A 219 -2.11 -15.55 15.09
N ARG A 220 -2.54 -16.64 14.45
CA ARG A 220 -2.72 -17.94 15.15
C ARG A 220 -1.40 -18.44 15.75
N TYR A 221 -0.31 -18.29 15.00
CA TYR A 221 1.00 -18.70 15.49
C TYR A 221 1.44 -17.85 16.71
N LEU A 222 1.31 -16.54 16.62
CA LEU A 222 1.66 -15.63 17.71
C LEU A 222 0.80 -15.86 18.96
N GLN A 223 -0.48 -16.22 18.80
CA GLN A 223 -1.33 -16.64 19.91
C GLN A 223 -0.83 -17.92 20.59
N ILE A 224 -0.36 -18.88 19.82
CA ILE A 224 0.15 -20.16 20.34
C ILE A 224 1.53 -19.95 20.99
N ALA A 225 2.42 -19.18 20.37
CA ALA A 225 3.77 -18.92 20.85
C ALA A 225 3.82 -18.07 22.13
N LYS A 226 2.89 -17.10 22.30
CA LYS A 226 2.82 -16.23 23.50
C LYS A 226 2.22 -16.92 24.71
N GLY A 227 1.66 -18.14 24.60
CA GLY A 227 1.11 -18.90 25.73
C GLY A 227 0.33 -18.04 26.71
N THR A 228 -0.97 -17.86 26.49
CA THR A 228 -1.97 -17.33 27.45
C THR A 228 -1.56 -16.15 28.39
N THR A 229 -0.74 -15.21 27.95
CA THR A 229 -0.41 -14.05 28.76
C THR A 229 -0.88 -12.76 28.08
N ASP A 230 -1.85 -12.12 28.75
CA ASP A 230 -2.34 -10.75 28.59
C ASP A 230 -3.00 -10.38 27.23
N PHE A 231 -4.18 -10.95 27.02
CA PHE A 231 -5.19 -10.28 26.21
C PHE A 231 -5.88 -9.20 27.05
N THR A 232 -5.62 -7.94 26.77
CA THR A 232 -6.54 -6.90 27.22
C THR A 232 -7.81 -7.01 26.36
N ALA A 233 -8.87 -7.51 26.98
CA ALA A 233 -10.20 -7.56 26.35
C ALA A 233 -10.79 -6.16 26.09
N TYR A 234 -10.02 -5.09 26.30
CA TYR A 234 -10.46 -3.70 26.15
C TYR A 234 -9.26 -2.77 25.86
N PRO A 235 -9.32 -1.88 24.84
CA PRO A 235 -10.45 -1.68 23.91
C PRO A 235 -10.47 -2.72 22.78
N PHE A 236 -11.67 -3.10 22.33
CA PHE A 236 -11.84 -3.96 21.18
C PHE A 236 -11.32 -3.30 19.89
N ASP A 237 -10.88 -4.10 18.92
CA ASP A 237 -10.52 -3.59 17.59
C ASP A 237 -11.74 -2.94 16.94
N ARG A 238 -11.70 -1.60 16.79
CA ARG A 238 -12.81 -0.80 16.28
C ARG A 238 -13.19 -1.12 14.84
N ARG A 239 -12.29 -1.75 14.08
CA ARG A 239 -12.48 -2.12 12.67
C ARG A 239 -13.59 -3.15 12.45
N HIS A 240 -13.89 -3.95 13.48
CA HIS A 240 -14.85 -5.05 13.38
C HIS A 240 -16.11 -4.85 14.22
N ILE A 241 -16.18 -3.82 15.08
CA ILE A 241 -17.32 -3.55 15.95
C ILE A 241 -18.63 -3.35 15.16
N TYR A 242 -18.57 -2.72 13.99
CA TYR A 242 -19.74 -2.48 13.13
C TYR A 242 -20.32 -3.79 12.51
N ARG A 243 -19.58 -4.89 12.60
CA ARG A 243 -20.04 -6.24 12.19
C ARG A 243 -20.44 -7.12 13.38
N GLU A 244 -20.56 -6.51 14.58
CA GLU A 244 -20.80 -7.24 15.85
C GLU A 244 -19.72 -8.29 16.16
N VAL A 245 -18.54 -8.18 15.55
CA VAL A 245 -17.39 -9.04 15.80
C VAL A 245 -16.46 -8.32 16.75
N TYR A 246 -16.34 -8.82 17.98
CA TYR A 246 -15.50 -8.27 19.03
C TYR A 246 -14.16 -9.00 19.02
N LEU A 247 -13.17 -8.45 18.31
CA LEU A 247 -11.80 -8.98 18.32
C LEU A 247 -10.93 -8.16 19.30
N PRO A 248 -9.99 -8.80 20.01
CA PRO A 248 -9.01 -8.10 20.83
C PRO A 248 -8.17 -7.17 19.94
N SER A 249 -7.90 -5.94 20.36
CA SER A 249 -7.00 -5.06 19.65
C SER A 249 -5.55 -5.34 20.06
N MET A 250 -4.66 -5.43 19.08
CA MET A 250 -3.22 -5.39 19.32
C MET A 250 -2.79 -3.93 19.40
N GLN A 251 -2.67 -3.40 20.62
CA GLN A 251 -2.09 -2.06 20.82
C GLN A 251 -0.57 -2.15 20.80
N GLY A 252 0.04 -1.65 19.70
CA GLY A 252 1.43 -1.19 19.71
C GLY A 252 2.52 -2.26 19.70
N GLU A 253 2.22 -3.55 19.49
CA GLU A 253 3.28 -4.55 19.36
C GLU A 253 3.74 -4.67 17.91
N SER A 254 5.01 -4.42 17.68
CA SER A 254 5.70 -4.72 16.42
C SER A 254 5.75 -6.24 16.21
N ILE A 255 5.41 -6.69 15.01
CA ILE A 255 5.63 -8.09 14.62
C ILE A 255 7.03 -8.25 14.09
N GLU A 256 7.74 -9.22 14.66
CA GLU A 256 9.06 -9.61 14.19
C GLU A 256 9.02 -11.03 13.65
N LEU A 257 9.56 -11.23 12.45
CA LEU A 257 9.61 -12.55 11.80
C LEU A 257 10.84 -12.69 10.91
N VAL A 258 11.18 -13.93 10.61
CA VAL A 258 12.21 -14.28 9.62
C VAL A 258 11.53 -14.65 8.29
N CYS A 259 12.07 -14.15 7.19
CA CYS A 259 11.65 -14.50 5.84
C CYS A 259 12.84 -15.05 5.05
N GLY A 260 12.78 -16.31 4.64
CA GLY A 260 13.71 -16.92 3.67
C GLY A 260 13.12 -16.87 2.26
N ILE A 261 13.89 -16.47 1.28
CA ILE A 261 13.53 -16.57 -0.14
C ILE A 261 14.57 -17.40 -0.87
N ASP A 262 14.12 -18.50 -1.43
CA ASP A 262 14.90 -19.34 -2.33
C ASP A 262 15.14 -18.61 -3.65
N THR A 263 16.42 -18.40 -3.97
CA THR A 263 16.87 -17.75 -5.20
C THR A 263 17.68 -18.69 -6.10
N SER A 264 17.52 -20.00 -5.89
CA SER A 264 18.19 -21.04 -6.67
C SER A 264 17.79 -21.04 -8.15
N GLY A 265 18.54 -21.77 -8.95
CA GLY A 265 18.33 -21.83 -10.41
C GLY A 265 17.02 -22.48 -10.83
N SER A 266 16.37 -23.27 -9.96
CA SER A 266 15.07 -23.91 -10.21
C SER A 266 13.89 -22.90 -10.09
N ILE A 267 14.10 -21.79 -9.37
CA ILE A 267 13.07 -20.77 -9.16
C ILE A 267 12.98 -19.86 -10.40
N SER A 268 11.80 -19.82 -11.02
CA SER A 268 11.55 -18.96 -12.17
C SER A 268 11.45 -17.47 -11.74
N LYS A 269 11.55 -16.57 -12.72
CA LYS A 269 11.38 -15.14 -12.46
C LYS A 269 9.96 -14.83 -11.96
N GLU A 270 8.95 -15.51 -12.52
CA GLU A 270 7.56 -15.41 -12.12
C GLU A 270 7.34 -15.90 -10.68
N ASP A 271 8.04 -16.96 -10.26
CA ASP A 271 7.98 -17.44 -8.88
C ASP A 271 8.56 -16.42 -7.91
N LEU A 272 9.71 -15.81 -8.22
CA LEU A 272 10.31 -14.76 -7.41
C LEU A 272 9.41 -13.54 -7.29
N GLU A 273 8.83 -13.07 -8.39
CA GLU A 273 7.86 -11.97 -8.36
C GLU A 273 6.68 -12.30 -7.45
N ARG A 274 6.24 -13.56 -7.46
CA ARG A 274 5.18 -14.06 -6.59
C ARG A 274 5.59 -14.08 -5.12
N TYR A 275 6.78 -14.58 -4.81
CA TYR A 275 7.30 -14.62 -3.44
C TYR A 275 7.44 -13.23 -2.85
N PHE A 276 7.96 -12.26 -3.62
CA PHE A 276 8.00 -10.87 -3.18
C PHE A 276 6.60 -10.25 -3.03
N SER A 277 5.62 -10.67 -3.83
CA SER A 277 4.23 -10.24 -3.67
C SER A 277 3.63 -10.75 -2.35
N GLU A 278 3.87 -12.03 -1.99
CA GLU A 278 3.42 -12.57 -0.73
C GLU A 278 4.14 -11.92 0.48
N LEU A 279 5.44 -11.64 0.36
CA LEU A 279 6.19 -10.89 1.38
C LEU A 279 5.58 -9.49 1.61
N ARG A 280 5.21 -8.77 0.52
CA ARG A 280 4.48 -7.51 0.64
C ARG A 280 3.12 -7.70 1.30
N GLY A 281 2.44 -8.81 0.99
CA GLY A 281 1.18 -9.19 1.65
C GLY A 281 1.34 -9.35 3.16
N ILE A 282 2.45 -9.92 3.62
CA ILE A 282 2.79 -10.00 5.05
C ILE A 282 2.96 -8.59 5.63
N CYS A 283 3.76 -7.74 4.99
CA CYS A 283 3.96 -6.35 5.44
C CYS A 283 2.64 -5.58 5.58
N LEU A 284 1.75 -5.73 4.61
CA LEU A 284 0.45 -5.06 4.59
C LEU A 284 -0.52 -5.58 5.66
N ALA A 285 -0.48 -6.90 5.94
CA ALA A 285 -1.33 -7.52 6.95
C ALA A 285 -1.11 -6.92 8.35
N PHE A 286 0.08 -6.37 8.60
CA PHE A 286 0.49 -5.84 9.90
C PHE A 286 0.58 -4.30 9.97
N GLY A 287 0.19 -3.60 8.92
CA GLY A 287 -0.10 -2.17 8.95
C GLY A 287 1.04 -1.26 9.41
N GLY A 288 2.29 -1.57 9.01
CA GLY A 288 3.46 -0.73 9.29
C GLY A 288 4.22 -1.07 10.58
N ASN A 289 3.68 -1.88 11.47
CA ASN A 289 4.35 -2.30 12.71
C ASN A 289 5.00 -3.67 12.54
N TYR A 290 6.04 -3.78 11.70
CA TYR A 290 6.75 -5.04 11.47
C TYR A 290 8.25 -4.85 11.36
N THR A 291 8.97 -5.90 11.71
CA THR A 291 10.40 -6.08 11.41
C THR A 291 10.59 -7.45 10.78
N ILE A 292 11.09 -7.50 9.55
CA ILE A 292 11.31 -8.75 8.82
C ILE A 292 12.81 -8.93 8.55
N HIS A 293 13.39 -10.00 9.08
CA HIS A 293 14.74 -10.42 8.76
C HIS A 293 14.69 -11.22 7.45
N LEU A 294 15.01 -10.58 6.33
CA LEU A 294 14.96 -11.18 5.00
C LEU A 294 16.29 -11.79 4.61
N PHE A 295 16.31 -13.11 4.37
CA PHE A 295 17.45 -13.85 3.85
C PHE A 295 17.15 -14.36 2.43
N GLU A 296 17.91 -13.88 1.46
CA GLU A 296 17.92 -14.45 0.11
C GLU A 296 18.98 -15.54 0.03
N CYS A 297 18.57 -16.76 -0.29
CA CYS A 297 19.43 -17.94 -0.22
C CYS A 297 19.37 -18.80 -1.48
N ASP A 298 20.55 -19.22 -1.96
CA ASP A 298 20.70 -20.32 -2.91
C ASP A 298 21.52 -21.46 -2.23
N ALA A 299 22.76 -21.67 -2.59
CA ALA A 299 23.70 -22.55 -1.85
C ALA A 299 24.27 -21.85 -0.60
N LYS A 300 24.05 -20.58 -0.41
CA LYS A 300 24.45 -19.77 0.74
C LYS A 300 23.54 -18.54 0.86
N VAL A 301 23.56 -17.87 1.99
CA VAL A 301 22.86 -16.57 2.13
C VAL A 301 23.59 -15.54 1.26
N GLN A 302 22.90 -15.05 0.24
CA GLN A 302 23.40 -14.05 -0.71
C GLN A 302 23.16 -12.63 -0.23
N GLN A 303 22.01 -12.40 0.41
CA GLN A 303 21.63 -11.12 1.01
C GLN A 303 20.99 -11.34 2.37
N ASP A 304 21.24 -10.40 3.26
CA ASP A 304 20.74 -10.33 4.63
C ASP A 304 20.28 -8.88 4.87
N ASN A 305 18.98 -8.68 4.91
CA ASN A 305 18.37 -7.38 5.00
C ASN A 305 17.32 -7.35 6.11
N ILE A 306 17.20 -6.21 6.79
CA ILE A 306 16.10 -5.96 7.72
C ILE A 306 15.10 -5.04 7.03
N ILE A 307 13.87 -5.51 6.89
CA ILE A 307 12.76 -4.77 6.28
C ILE A 307 11.85 -4.24 7.39
N THR A 308 11.63 -2.95 7.38
CA THR A 308 10.72 -2.22 8.25
C THR A 308 9.78 -1.36 7.40
N GLU A 309 8.88 -0.61 8.01
CA GLU A 309 8.01 0.35 7.31
C GLU A 309 8.78 1.33 6.42
N ASP A 310 9.99 1.73 6.84
CA ASP A 310 10.83 2.70 6.14
C ASP A 310 11.75 2.07 5.08
N THR A 311 11.74 0.74 4.93
CA THR A 311 12.67 0.01 4.05
C THR A 311 11.95 -0.51 2.81
N ASP A 312 12.51 -0.24 1.63
CA ASP A 312 12.01 -0.81 0.38
C ASP A 312 12.29 -2.32 0.31
N ILE A 313 11.28 -3.10 -0.05
CA ILE A 313 11.44 -4.54 -0.33
C ILE A 313 12.25 -4.68 -1.62
N PRO A 314 13.32 -5.51 -1.63
CA PRO A 314 14.11 -5.75 -2.83
C PRO A 314 13.23 -6.19 -4.01
N LYS A 315 13.54 -5.66 -5.20
CA LYS A 315 12.80 -6.01 -6.45
C LYS A 315 13.50 -7.10 -7.26
N ILE A 316 14.75 -7.37 -6.97
CA ILE A 316 15.59 -8.31 -7.73
C ILE A 316 16.29 -9.21 -6.73
N ALA A 317 16.04 -10.51 -6.84
CA ALA A 317 16.77 -11.52 -6.09
C ALA A 317 18.18 -11.72 -6.65
N THR A 318 19.14 -11.91 -5.76
CA THR A 318 20.52 -12.25 -6.12
C THR A 318 20.77 -13.73 -5.83
N GLY A 319 21.34 -14.44 -6.77
CA GLY A 319 21.66 -15.85 -6.70
C GLY A 319 21.46 -16.52 -8.06
N ARG A 320 21.53 -17.76 -8.16
CA ARG A 320 21.17 -18.78 -9.19
C ARG A 320 22.06 -20.00 -9.08
N GLY A 321 22.54 -20.27 -7.85
CA GLY A 321 23.33 -21.46 -7.55
C GLY A 321 22.50 -22.71 -7.29
N GLY A 322 23.07 -23.68 -6.60
CA GLY A 322 22.36 -24.84 -6.04
C GLY A 322 21.45 -24.41 -4.90
N THR A 323 20.69 -25.34 -4.33
CA THR A 323 19.73 -25.06 -3.25
C THR A 323 20.13 -25.71 -1.95
N ASP A 324 20.43 -24.92 -0.94
CA ASP A 324 20.71 -25.36 0.43
C ASP A 324 20.05 -24.39 1.41
N PHE A 325 19.11 -24.88 2.22
CA PHE A 325 18.39 -24.06 3.17
C PHE A 325 19.09 -23.90 4.51
N ARG A 326 20.06 -24.79 4.83
CA ARG A 326 20.80 -24.79 6.10
C ARG A 326 21.44 -23.44 6.45
N PRO A 327 22.07 -22.70 5.52
CA PRO A 327 22.69 -21.41 5.83
C PRO A 327 21.72 -20.35 6.40
N VAL A 328 20.42 -20.40 6.02
CA VAL A 328 19.42 -19.49 6.60
C VAL A 328 19.19 -19.84 8.07
N PHE A 329 19.06 -21.13 8.40
CA PHE A 329 18.86 -21.57 9.79
C PHE A 329 20.09 -21.32 10.65
N GLU A 330 21.30 -21.46 10.10
CA GLU A 330 22.55 -21.06 10.77
C GLU A 330 22.55 -19.56 11.11
N LYS A 331 22.06 -18.70 10.18
CA LYS A 331 21.90 -17.26 10.44
C LYS A 331 20.83 -16.97 11.49
N VAL A 332 19.73 -17.69 11.48
CA VAL A 332 18.69 -17.59 12.51
C VAL A 332 19.26 -17.91 13.90
N GLU A 333 20.16 -18.90 14.01
CA GLU A 333 20.84 -19.22 15.25
C GLU A 333 21.89 -18.17 15.63
N GLU A 334 22.70 -17.72 14.67
CA GLU A 334 23.71 -16.69 14.88
C GLU A 334 23.10 -15.39 15.45
N TYR A 335 21.93 -15.01 14.96
CA TYR A 335 21.21 -13.79 15.37
C TYR A 335 20.24 -13.99 16.53
N ASN A 336 20.14 -15.21 17.10
CA ASN A 336 19.23 -15.56 18.17
C ASN A 336 17.74 -15.32 17.83
N LEU A 337 17.34 -15.64 16.59
CA LEU A 337 16.00 -15.43 16.07
C LEU A 337 15.11 -16.68 16.12
N GLN A 338 15.52 -17.77 16.81
CA GLN A 338 14.82 -19.07 16.83
C GLN A 338 13.40 -18.99 17.43
N SER A 339 13.14 -17.98 18.24
CA SER A 339 11.80 -17.75 18.83
C SER A 339 10.82 -17.06 17.88
N LEU A 340 11.30 -16.60 16.72
CA LEU A 340 10.48 -15.91 15.73
C LEU A 340 9.87 -16.91 14.73
N PRO A 341 8.68 -16.60 14.16
CA PRO A 341 8.15 -17.37 13.05
C PRO A 341 9.04 -17.22 11.81
N ILE A 342 9.27 -18.32 11.11
CA ILE A 342 10.04 -18.36 9.87
C ILE A 342 9.08 -18.65 8.71
N VAL A 343 9.03 -17.75 7.73
CA VAL A 343 8.29 -17.93 6.47
C VAL A 343 9.31 -18.15 5.37
N PHE A 344 9.36 -19.32 4.79
CA PHE A 344 10.33 -19.69 3.78
C PHE A 344 9.67 -19.96 2.43
N PHE A 345 9.95 -19.14 1.42
CA PHE A 345 9.44 -19.26 0.07
C PHE A 345 10.40 -20.12 -0.78
N THR A 346 9.96 -21.26 -1.28
CA THR A 346 10.79 -22.22 -2.02
C THR A 346 9.93 -23.19 -2.84
N ASP A 347 10.55 -23.93 -3.75
CA ASP A 347 9.96 -25.09 -4.43
C ASP A 347 10.23 -26.41 -3.69
N LEU A 348 10.88 -26.37 -2.53
CA LEU A 348 11.31 -27.51 -1.71
C LEU A 348 12.33 -28.43 -2.41
N ASP A 349 13.08 -27.94 -3.37
CA ASP A 349 14.12 -28.73 -4.08
C ASP A 349 15.51 -28.34 -3.57
N GLY A 350 15.82 -28.74 -2.34
CA GLY A 350 17.08 -28.39 -1.69
C GLY A 350 17.38 -29.21 -0.44
N GLU A 351 18.49 -28.90 0.19
CA GLU A 351 18.93 -29.57 1.42
C GLU A 351 18.38 -28.88 2.65
N PHE A 352 17.70 -29.64 3.50
CA PHE A 352 17.12 -29.16 4.76
C PHE A 352 18.10 -29.41 5.92
N PRO A 353 18.02 -28.61 7.01
CA PRO A 353 18.66 -29.01 8.27
C PRO A 353 18.06 -30.32 8.79
N ASP A 354 18.88 -31.14 9.39
CA ASP A 354 18.45 -32.42 9.96
C ASP A 354 17.50 -32.24 11.13
N ASP A 355 17.78 -31.26 11.99
CA ASP A 355 16.94 -30.88 13.12
C ASP A 355 16.84 -29.34 13.24
N TYR A 356 15.68 -28.82 13.59
CA TYR A 356 15.49 -27.45 13.96
C TYR A 356 14.61 -27.33 15.21
N LEU A 357 15.17 -26.75 16.26
CA LEU A 357 14.52 -26.67 17.58
C LEU A 357 13.56 -25.48 17.74
N GLY A 358 13.43 -24.63 16.72
CA GLY A 358 12.52 -23.48 16.73
C GLY A 358 11.08 -23.87 16.38
N ASP A 359 10.13 -23.15 16.96
CA ASP A 359 8.71 -23.31 16.65
C ASP A 359 8.29 -22.37 15.50
N GLY A 360 7.44 -22.87 14.59
CA GLY A 360 6.74 -22.03 13.62
C GLY A 360 7.44 -21.75 12.31
N VAL A 361 7.97 -22.80 11.68
CA VAL A 361 8.45 -22.73 10.30
C VAL A 361 7.28 -22.98 9.32
N PHE A 362 7.13 -22.07 8.37
CA PHE A 362 6.13 -22.12 7.31
C PHE A 362 6.83 -22.18 5.95
N TRP A 363 6.75 -23.34 5.29
CA TRP A 363 7.25 -23.56 3.94
C TRP A 363 6.21 -23.15 2.93
N VAL A 364 6.44 -22.08 2.20
CA VAL A 364 5.49 -21.47 1.27
C VAL A 364 5.84 -21.90 -0.15
N VAL A 365 4.95 -22.67 -0.77
CA VAL A 365 5.20 -23.37 -2.02
C VAL A 365 4.04 -23.15 -3.00
N ARG A 366 4.36 -23.02 -4.29
CA ARG A 366 3.31 -23.00 -5.32
C ARG A 366 2.69 -24.39 -5.51
N GLU A 367 1.39 -24.43 -5.66
CA GLU A 367 0.65 -25.68 -5.85
C GLU A 367 1.15 -26.51 -7.05
N SER A 368 1.60 -25.83 -8.13
CA SER A 368 2.18 -26.47 -9.30
C SER A 368 3.44 -27.29 -8.99
N GLN A 369 4.24 -26.83 -8.02
CA GLN A 369 5.50 -27.46 -7.65
C GLN A 369 5.29 -28.68 -6.72
N LEU A 370 4.13 -28.74 -6.03
CA LEU A 370 3.77 -29.84 -5.14
C LEU A 370 3.18 -31.08 -5.85
N ARG A 371 2.71 -30.93 -7.10
CA ARG A 371 2.02 -32.02 -7.84
C ARG A 371 2.81 -33.32 -7.99
N TYR A 372 4.10 -33.23 -7.85
CA TYR A 372 5.03 -34.37 -8.03
C TYR A 372 5.76 -34.77 -6.74
N LYS A 373 5.42 -34.15 -5.61
CA LYS A 373 6.13 -34.36 -4.33
C LYS A 373 5.18 -34.89 -3.26
N SER A 374 5.62 -35.82 -2.41
CA SER A 374 4.83 -36.37 -1.31
C SER A 374 4.67 -35.33 -0.19
N ASN A 375 3.64 -35.49 0.68
CA ASN A 375 3.41 -34.55 1.80
C ASN A 375 4.49 -34.62 2.92
N ASP A 376 5.37 -35.62 2.90
CA ASP A 376 6.41 -35.87 3.92
C ASP A 376 7.80 -35.36 3.49
N ILE A 377 7.87 -34.35 2.60
CA ILE A 377 9.12 -33.81 2.05
C ILE A 377 9.86 -32.94 3.03
N VAL A 378 9.16 -32.21 3.89
CA VAL A 378 9.78 -31.30 4.85
C VAL A 378 10.03 -32.01 6.17
N PRO A 379 11.24 -31.93 6.74
CA PRO A 379 11.55 -32.63 8.00
C PRO A 379 10.84 -31.99 9.21
N PHE A 380 10.47 -30.73 9.11
CA PHE A 380 9.75 -29.98 10.15
C PHE A 380 8.94 -28.82 9.55
N GLY A 381 8.10 -28.20 10.37
CA GLY A 381 7.31 -27.06 9.95
C GLY A 381 5.98 -27.42 9.26
N LYS A 382 5.35 -26.43 8.64
CA LYS A 382 4.06 -26.56 7.94
C LYS A 382 4.16 -26.04 6.52
N ILE A 383 3.59 -26.77 5.57
CA ILE A 383 3.51 -26.34 4.17
C ILE A 383 2.27 -25.44 3.98
N ILE A 384 2.50 -24.26 3.44
CA ILE A 384 1.46 -23.34 2.96
C ILE A 384 1.50 -23.34 1.44
N LYS A 385 0.33 -23.56 0.83
CA LYS A 385 0.21 -23.61 -0.63
C LYS A 385 -0.22 -22.26 -1.17
N ILE A 386 0.49 -21.75 -2.18
CA ILE A 386 0.03 -20.64 -3.01
C ILE A 386 -0.67 -21.26 -4.23
N GLU A 387 -1.97 -20.95 -4.40
CA GLU A 387 -2.75 -21.42 -5.55
C GLU A 387 -2.18 -20.87 -6.88
N ASN A 388 -2.24 -21.70 -7.91
CA ASN A 388 -1.96 -21.28 -9.28
C ASN A 388 -3.12 -20.43 -9.83
N GLU A 389 -2.83 -19.54 -10.75
CA GLU A 389 -3.84 -18.81 -11.52
C GLU A 389 -4.60 -19.74 -12.48
#